data_c751c0fcff8e0da40c0256f2d8d9d10c
#
_entry.id   c751c0fcff8e0da40c0256f2d8d9d10c
#
_cell.length_a   1.000
_cell.length_b   1.000
_cell.length_c   1.000
_cell.angle_alpha   90.00
_cell.angle_beta   90.00
_cell.angle_gamma   90.00
#
_symmetry.space_group_name_H-M   'P 1'
#
loop_
_entity.id
_entity.type
_entity.pdbx_description
1 polymer ?
#
loop_
_entity_poly.entity_id
_entity_poly.type
_entity_poly.pdbx_seq_one_letter_code
_entity_poly.pdbx_strand_id
1 'polypeptide(L)'
;MKKFYTYFVCAMAAQLCSAYICNAQTLELKAAPAGVAIDGNAKEWGDMSYTDAKTKVSYTLANDKDNLYLVVKSKDATQISSMLGAGISLSIDTKGKKKNTYVVTYPASLATTDQSRYMNMPPPRIQSGADNATKFGKIHAEGFKDVSEEPMPTLNPYSIQGAVGYDQATGYLVYEEAIPLALFHAGDLLTKEWAFNIKLNAVEGRESKFETKRVETSGKSAKPGLVGESVKRNMDALDTAPQLVDLTEAVDFWGKFTLAKAQ
;
A
#
# COMPACT_ATOMS: atom_id res chain seq x y z
N MET A 1 47.75 2.58 39.18
CA MET A 1 46.32 2.15 39.19
C MET A 1 45.39 3.00 38.32
N LYS A 2 45.53 4.32 38.23
CA LYS A 2 44.63 5.20 37.41
C LYS A 2 44.70 4.94 35.87
N LYS A 3 45.88 4.55 35.36
CA LYS A 3 46.02 4.28 33.87
C LYS A 3 45.38 3.00 33.40
N PHE A 4 45.23 1.98 34.23
CA PHE A 4 44.52 0.74 33.89
C PHE A 4 43.02 0.91 33.77
N TYR A 5 42.40 1.76 34.60
CA TYR A 5 40.98 2.03 34.50
C TYR A 5 40.57 2.76 33.22
N THR A 6 41.45 3.62 32.70
CA THR A 6 41.15 4.39 31.48
C THR A 6 41.12 3.48 30.25
N TYR A 7 42.01 2.50 30.15
CA TYR A 7 42.04 1.53 29.05
C TYR A 7 40.85 0.55 29.12
N PHE A 8 40.41 0.19 30.34
CA PHE A 8 39.28 -0.73 30.49
C PHE A 8 37.95 -0.05 30.13
N VAL A 9 37.77 1.22 30.44
CA VAL A 9 36.56 1.99 30.06
C VAL A 9 36.53 2.26 28.56
N CYS A 10 37.65 2.55 27.92
CA CYS A 10 37.73 2.70 26.46
C CYS A 10 37.45 1.39 25.70
N ALA A 11 37.91 0.24 26.23
CA ALA A 11 37.63 -1.06 25.63
C ALA A 11 36.17 -1.47 25.72
N MET A 12 35.49 -1.17 26.83
CA MET A 12 34.04 -1.42 26.98
C MET A 12 33.19 -0.48 26.10
N ALA A 13 33.61 0.78 25.90
CA ALA A 13 32.90 1.71 25.01
C ALA A 13 33.02 1.30 23.53
N ALA A 14 34.13 0.72 23.12
CA ALA A 14 34.33 0.20 21.76
C ALA A 14 33.48 -1.04 21.46
N GLN A 15 33.15 -1.87 22.43
CA GLN A 15 32.26 -3.02 22.27
C GLN A 15 30.78 -2.68 22.18
N LEU A 16 30.35 -1.53 22.74
CA LEU A 16 28.96 -1.07 22.67
C LEU A 16 28.61 -0.40 21.33
N CYS A 17 29.58 0.07 20.55
CA CYS A 17 29.35 0.63 19.22
C CYS A 17 29.19 -0.40 18.09
N SER A 18 29.48 -1.68 18.34
CA SER A 18 29.43 -2.73 17.27
C SER A 18 28.03 -3.31 17.07
N ALA A 19 27.01 -2.92 17.85
CA ALA A 19 25.71 -3.58 17.84
C ALA A 19 24.62 -2.90 16.98
N TYR A 20 24.93 -1.81 16.27
CA TYR A 20 23.96 -1.12 15.41
C TYR A 20 24.36 -1.14 13.93
N ILE A 21 24.85 -2.28 13.44
CA ILE A 21 24.76 -2.54 12.01
C ILE A 21 23.31 -2.98 11.79
N CYS A 22 22.44 -2.02 11.52
CA CYS A 22 21.11 -2.29 10.97
C CYS A 22 21.35 -2.82 9.54
N ASN A 23 21.63 -4.13 9.43
CA ASN A 23 21.61 -4.82 8.16
C ASN A 23 20.17 -4.70 7.65
N ALA A 24 19.93 -3.80 6.71
CA ALA A 24 18.78 -3.88 5.85
C ALA A 24 18.92 -5.23 5.11
N GLN A 25 18.24 -6.25 5.64
CA GLN A 25 18.34 -7.62 5.13
C GLN A 25 17.77 -7.60 3.71
N THR A 26 18.62 -7.90 2.74
CA THR A 26 18.17 -8.09 1.35
C THR A 26 17.27 -9.30 1.31
N LEU A 27 16.09 -9.12 0.77
CA LEU A 27 15.07 -10.15 0.67
C LEU A 27 15.34 -11.00 -0.57
N GLU A 28 15.55 -12.30 -0.42
CA GLU A 28 15.48 -13.21 -1.56
C GLU A 28 14.02 -13.51 -1.85
N LEU A 29 13.53 -13.16 -3.04
CA LEU A 29 12.15 -13.41 -3.41
C LEU A 29 11.89 -14.93 -3.47
N LYS A 30 10.66 -15.30 -3.15
CA LYS A 30 10.18 -16.66 -3.42
C LYS A 30 9.77 -16.76 -4.89
N ALA A 31 9.94 -17.95 -5.46
CA ALA A 31 9.33 -18.24 -6.75
C ALA A 31 7.81 -18.10 -6.66
N ALA A 32 7.22 -17.49 -7.68
CA ALA A 32 5.76 -17.41 -7.78
C ALA A 32 5.14 -18.82 -7.87
N PRO A 33 3.93 -19.03 -7.35
CA PRO A 33 3.21 -20.29 -7.55
C PRO A 33 3.03 -20.61 -9.02
N ALA A 34 2.90 -21.90 -9.35
CA ALA A 34 2.58 -22.29 -10.73
C ALA A 34 1.15 -21.87 -11.08
N GLY A 35 0.96 -21.29 -12.29
CA GLY A 35 -0.36 -20.96 -12.79
C GLY A 35 -1.02 -19.77 -12.13
N VAL A 36 -0.24 -18.77 -11.70
CA VAL A 36 -0.76 -17.50 -11.16
C VAL A 36 -1.74 -16.87 -12.14
N ALA A 37 -2.91 -16.50 -11.64
CA ALA A 37 -3.88 -15.68 -12.33
C ALA A 37 -3.99 -14.33 -11.61
N ILE A 38 -4.03 -13.23 -12.35
CA ILE A 38 -4.25 -11.91 -11.79
C ILE A 38 -5.75 -11.62 -11.87
N ASP A 39 -6.50 -12.08 -10.86
CA ASP A 39 -7.96 -12.06 -10.86
C ASP A 39 -8.58 -11.45 -9.58
N GLY A 40 -7.76 -10.91 -8.67
CA GLY A 40 -8.19 -10.35 -7.40
C GLY A 40 -8.48 -11.42 -6.34
N ASN A 41 -7.95 -12.63 -6.52
CA ASN A 41 -8.12 -13.74 -5.59
C ASN A 41 -6.75 -14.33 -5.23
N ALA A 42 -6.34 -14.16 -3.99
CA ALA A 42 -5.00 -14.59 -3.56
C ALA A 42 -4.95 -16.04 -3.03
N LYS A 43 -5.80 -16.94 -3.51
CA LYS A 43 -5.81 -18.34 -3.01
C LYS A 43 -4.51 -19.06 -3.30
N GLU A 44 -3.95 -18.88 -4.49
CA GLU A 44 -2.69 -19.48 -4.91
C GLU A 44 -1.48 -18.95 -4.14
N TRP A 45 -1.59 -17.75 -3.57
CA TRP A 45 -0.52 -17.10 -2.82
C TRP A 45 -0.43 -17.56 -1.37
N GLY A 46 -1.51 -18.14 -0.83
CA GLY A 46 -1.60 -18.50 0.60
C GLY A 46 -1.50 -17.30 1.54
N ASP A 47 -0.69 -17.43 2.58
CA ASP A 47 -0.42 -16.32 3.50
C ASP A 47 0.59 -15.35 2.90
N MET A 48 0.41 -14.05 3.20
CA MET A 48 1.34 -13.01 2.76
C MET A 48 2.72 -13.26 3.38
N SER A 49 3.74 -13.20 2.53
CA SER A 49 5.11 -13.53 2.92
C SER A 49 5.73 -12.50 3.86
N TYR A 50 5.27 -11.26 3.79
CA TYR A 50 5.86 -10.13 4.49
C TYR A 50 4.80 -9.21 5.06
N THR A 51 5.15 -8.52 6.16
CA THR A 51 4.38 -7.40 6.70
C THR A 51 5.35 -6.30 7.08
N ASP A 52 5.16 -5.11 6.54
CA ASP A 52 5.97 -3.98 6.94
C ASP A 52 5.67 -3.59 8.40
N ALA A 53 6.72 -3.46 9.21
CA ALA A 53 6.58 -3.26 10.65
C ALA A 53 5.96 -1.91 11.02
N LYS A 54 6.20 -0.87 10.22
CA LYS A 54 5.71 0.49 10.44
C LYS A 54 4.29 0.68 9.92
N THR A 55 4.08 0.33 8.66
CA THR A 55 2.83 0.60 7.94
C THR A 55 1.78 -0.49 8.14
N LYS A 56 2.18 -1.68 8.63
CA LYS A 56 1.33 -2.87 8.79
C LYS A 56 0.74 -3.38 7.47
N VAL A 57 1.25 -2.95 6.34
CA VAL A 57 0.87 -3.49 5.04
C VAL A 57 1.41 -4.90 4.91
N SER A 58 0.51 -5.85 4.63
CA SER A 58 0.85 -7.26 4.39
C SER A 58 0.90 -7.50 2.89
N TYR A 59 2.02 -8.05 2.42
CA TYR A 59 2.27 -8.22 0.99
C TYR A 59 3.10 -9.47 0.69
N THR A 60 3.05 -9.90 -0.56
CA THR A 60 3.98 -10.84 -1.18
C THR A 60 4.59 -10.19 -2.40
N LEU A 61 5.91 -10.16 -2.48
CA LEU A 61 6.66 -9.86 -3.69
C LEU A 61 7.33 -11.15 -4.14
N ALA A 62 7.08 -11.57 -5.38
CA ALA A 62 7.56 -12.83 -5.93
C ALA A 62 7.86 -12.67 -7.42
N ASN A 63 8.59 -13.60 -8.00
CA ASN A 63 8.77 -13.64 -9.44
C ASN A 63 8.77 -15.08 -9.96
N ASP A 64 8.41 -15.23 -11.22
CA ASP A 64 8.78 -16.37 -12.03
C ASP A 64 9.85 -15.96 -13.07
N LYS A 65 10.00 -16.76 -14.14
CA LYS A 65 10.95 -16.45 -15.22
C LYS A 65 10.54 -15.24 -16.07
N ASP A 66 9.24 -14.92 -16.12
CA ASP A 66 8.67 -13.95 -17.04
C ASP A 66 8.22 -12.66 -16.32
N ASN A 67 7.72 -12.76 -15.09
CA ASN A 67 7.06 -11.67 -14.41
C ASN A 67 7.54 -11.44 -12.97
N LEU A 68 7.46 -10.18 -12.54
CA LEU A 68 7.49 -9.76 -11.15
C LEU A 68 6.04 -9.56 -10.68
N TYR A 69 5.70 -10.10 -9.51
CA TYR A 69 4.36 -10.06 -8.94
C TYR A 69 4.34 -9.30 -7.63
N LEU A 70 3.33 -8.47 -7.43
CA LEU A 70 2.98 -7.89 -6.14
C LEU A 70 1.57 -8.31 -5.75
N VAL A 71 1.43 -8.84 -4.54
CA VAL A 71 0.12 -9.11 -3.93
C VAL A 71 0.04 -8.39 -2.60
N VAL A 72 -1.05 -7.66 -2.36
CA VAL A 72 -1.31 -6.96 -1.09
C VAL A 72 -2.66 -7.41 -0.57
N LYS A 73 -2.71 -7.73 0.72
CA LYS A 73 -3.97 -8.02 1.42
C LYS A 73 -4.18 -7.03 2.56
N SER A 74 -5.38 -6.50 2.68
CA SER A 74 -5.73 -5.64 3.82
C SER A 74 -7.17 -5.84 4.27
N LYS A 75 -7.39 -5.70 5.59
CA LYS A 75 -8.70 -5.52 6.24
C LYS A 75 -8.85 -4.12 6.83
N ASP A 76 -7.77 -3.36 6.85
CA ASP A 76 -7.78 -2.01 7.39
C ASP A 76 -8.57 -1.07 6.48
N ALA A 77 -9.56 -0.39 7.04
CA ALA A 77 -10.47 0.45 6.27
C ALA A 77 -9.76 1.63 5.58
N THR A 78 -8.71 2.17 6.22
CA THR A 78 -7.89 3.26 5.66
C THR A 78 -7.11 2.76 4.46
N GLN A 79 -6.40 1.64 4.61
CA GLN A 79 -5.64 1.03 3.53
C GLN A 79 -6.56 0.65 2.36
N ILE A 80 -7.70 0.00 2.63
CA ILE A 80 -8.70 -0.35 1.61
C ILE A 80 -9.18 0.88 0.85
N SER A 81 -9.48 1.96 1.56
CA SER A 81 -9.94 3.20 0.93
C SER A 81 -8.87 3.85 0.07
N SER A 82 -7.60 3.85 0.51
CA SER A 82 -6.45 4.33 -0.29
C SER A 82 -6.25 3.45 -1.53
N MET A 83 -6.25 2.12 -1.37
CA MET A 83 -6.07 1.16 -2.46
C MET A 83 -7.13 1.32 -3.55
N LEU A 84 -8.40 1.55 -3.16
CA LEU A 84 -9.51 1.70 -4.11
C LEU A 84 -9.61 3.12 -4.68
N GLY A 85 -9.32 4.14 -3.88
CA GLY A 85 -9.50 5.54 -4.26
C GLY A 85 -8.33 6.14 -5.01
N ALA A 86 -7.11 5.77 -4.65
CA ALA A 86 -5.88 6.34 -5.22
C ALA A 86 -4.91 5.29 -5.76
N GLY A 87 -5.17 4.01 -5.50
CA GLY A 87 -4.37 2.89 -5.97
C GLY A 87 -3.09 2.64 -5.17
N ILE A 88 -2.40 1.59 -5.59
CA ILE A 88 -1.05 1.26 -5.13
C ILE A 88 -0.06 1.59 -6.24
N SER A 89 1.05 2.23 -5.87
CA SER A 89 2.21 2.39 -6.74
C SER A 89 3.31 1.43 -6.31
N LEU A 90 3.73 0.56 -7.21
CA LEU A 90 4.95 -0.23 -7.07
C LEU A 90 6.07 0.45 -7.84
N SER A 91 7.09 0.90 -7.11
CA SER A 91 8.31 1.44 -7.74
C SER A 91 9.42 0.42 -7.68
N ILE A 92 10.15 0.25 -8.77
CA ILE A 92 11.32 -0.64 -8.88
C ILE A 92 12.54 0.15 -9.31
N ASP A 93 13.65 -0.09 -8.63
CA ASP A 93 14.98 0.39 -9.02
C ASP A 93 15.93 -0.80 -9.18
N THR A 94 16.22 -1.15 -10.42
CA THR A 94 17.09 -2.27 -10.77
C THR A 94 18.56 -2.06 -10.38
N LYS A 95 18.92 -0.84 -9.92
CA LYS A 95 20.26 -0.49 -9.42
C LYS A 95 20.34 -0.48 -7.89
N GLY A 96 19.27 -0.80 -7.18
CA GLY A 96 19.23 -0.87 -5.73
C GLY A 96 19.40 0.45 -4.97
N LYS A 97 19.23 1.61 -5.64
CA LYS A 97 19.50 2.94 -5.08
C LYS A 97 18.26 3.60 -4.44
N LYS A 98 17.14 2.88 -4.36
CA LYS A 98 15.86 3.37 -3.84
C LYS A 98 15.35 4.63 -4.56
N LYS A 99 15.31 4.56 -5.89
CA LYS A 99 14.76 5.60 -6.75
C LYS A 99 13.50 5.09 -7.43
N ASN A 100 12.54 5.98 -7.68
CA ASN A 100 11.36 5.69 -8.50
C ASN A 100 11.78 5.66 -9.99
N THR A 101 12.46 4.58 -10.41
CA THR A 101 12.96 4.45 -11.78
C THR A 101 11.89 3.90 -12.70
N TYR A 102 11.21 2.85 -12.27
CA TYR A 102 10.06 2.24 -12.94
C TYR A 102 8.92 2.26 -11.95
N VAL A 103 7.78 2.80 -12.32
CA VAL A 103 6.62 2.89 -11.44
C VAL A 103 5.40 2.34 -12.17
N VAL A 104 4.68 1.45 -11.54
CA VAL A 104 3.35 1.03 -11.99
C VAL A 104 2.35 1.36 -10.91
N THR A 105 1.29 2.06 -11.28
CA THR A 105 0.19 2.43 -10.38
C THR A 105 -1.09 1.75 -10.86
N TYR A 106 -1.74 1.00 -9.96
CA TYR A 106 -3.03 0.38 -10.22
C TYR A 106 -3.90 0.34 -8.95
N PRO A 107 -5.21 0.51 -9.05
CA PRO A 107 -5.88 1.20 -10.15
C PRO A 107 -5.37 2.64 -10.28
N ALA A 108 -5.07 3.07 -11.50
CA ALA A 108 -4.72 4.45 -11.72
C ALA A 108 -5.93 5.33 -11.39
N SER A 109 -5.69 6.40 -10.63
CA SER A 109 -6.73 7.31 -10.15
C SER A 109 -7.63 7.74 -11.31
N LEU A 110 -8.91 7.49 -11.15
CA LEU A 110 -9.92 8.10 -11.99
C LEU A 110 -9.92 9.59 -11.69
N ALA A 111 -10.22 10.41 -12.69
CA ALA A 111 -10.28 11.88 -12.52
C ALA A 111 -11.06 12.26 -11.25
N THR A 112 -10.65 13.34 -10.58
CA THR A 112 -11.13 13.80 -9.26
C THR A 112 -12.64 13.76 -9.02
N THR A 113 -13.45 13.82 -10.09
CA THR A 113 -14.92 13.72 -10.04
C THR A 113 -15.43 12.33 -9.64
N ASP A 114 -14.69 11.29 -9.95
CA ASP A 114 -15.10 9.92 -9.64
C ASP A 114 -14.56 9.45 -8.27
N GLN A 115 -13.46 10.01 -7.80
CA GLN A 115 -12.89 9.67 -6.48
C GLN A 115 -13.86 9.95 -5.33
N SER A 116 -14.64 11.04 -5.41
CA SER A 116 -15.60 11.40 -4.38
C SER A 116 -16.75 10.39 -4.22
N ARG A 117 -17.02 9.59 -5.24
CA ARG A 117 -18.04 8.54 -5.19
C ARG A 117 -17.58 7.33 -4.38
N TYR A 118 -16.30 7.01 -4.43
CA TYR A 118 -15.75 5.85 -3.68
C TYR A 118 -15.57 6.13 -2.19
N MET A 119 -15.39 7.40 -1.79
CA MET A 119 -15.20 7.78 -0.39
C MET A 119 -16.45 7.68 0.48
N ASN A 120 -17.63 7.73 -0.12
CA ASN A 120 -18.91 7.67 0.60
C ASN A 120 -19.67 6.36 0.36
N MET A 121 -19.08 5.42 -0.37
CA MET A 121 -19.68 4.11 -0.55
C MET A 121 -19.31 3.21 0.65
N PRO A 122 -20.28 2.41 1.17
CA PRO A 122 -19.91 1.24 1.95
C PRO A 122 -18.91 0.45 1.10
N PRO A 123 -17.97 -0.31 1.72
CA PRO A 123 -16.97 -1.04 0.98
C PRO A 123 -17.64 -1.72 -0.21
N PRO A 124 -17.21 -1.44 -1.44
CA PRO A 124 -17.92 -1.89 -2.61
C PRO A 124 -18.05 -3.41 -2.50
N ARG A 125 -19.21 -3.93 -2.87
CA ARG A 125 -19.36 -5.38 -3.10
C ARG A 125 -18.53 -5.71 -4.34
N ILE A 126 -17.22 -5.67 -4.19
CA ILE A 126 -16.27 -6.03 -5.23
C ILE A 126 -16.36 -7.55 -5.31
N GLN A 127 -16.84 -8.05 -6.42
CA GLN A 127 -16.80 -9.48 -6.71
C GLN A 127 -15.45 -9.78 -7.34
N SER A 128 -14.81 -10.86 -6.93
CA SER A 128 -13.61 -11.35 -7.62
C SER A 128 -13.97 -11.78 -9.06
N GLY A 129 -13.09 -11.48 -10.01
CA GLY A 129 -13.23 -11.88 -11.40
C GLY A 129 -13.28 -10.75 -12.42
N ALA A 130 -13.58 -11.09 -13.69
CA ALA A 130 -13.52 -10.20 -14.84
C ALA A 130 -14.32 -8.88 -14.71
N ASP A 131 -15.38 -8.87 -13.90
CA ASP A 131 -16.21 -7.68 -13.66
C ASP A 131 -15.45 -6.57 -12.89
N ASN A 132 -14.40 -6.90 -12.15
CA ASN A 132 -13.59 -5.92 -11.42
C ASN A 132 -12.58 -5.24 -12.33
N ALA A 133 -12.03 -5.96 -13.31
CA ALA A 133 -11.14 -5.39 -14.31
C ALA A 133 -11.79 -4.23 -15.07
N THR A 134 -13.11 -4.28 -15.28
CA THR A 134 -13.87 -3.23 -15.95
C THR A 134 -14.13 -2.00 -15.09
N LYS A 135 -14.22 -2.14 -13.76
CA LYS A 135 -14.49 -1.00 -12.84
C LYS A 135 -13.26 -0.18 -12.51
N PHE A 136 -12.09 -0.84 -12.42
CA PHE A 136 -10.83 -0.21 -12.07
C PHE A 136 -9.83 -0.21 -13.24
N GLY A 137 -10.29 -0.37 -14.43
CA GLY A 137 -9.65 -0.79 -15.66
C GLY A 137 -8.45 -0.01 -16.17
N LYS A 138 -7.77 0.82 -15.37
CA LYS A 138 -6.60 1.56 -15.85
C LYS A 138 -5.36 1.27 -15.02
N ILE A 139 -4.24 1.12 -15.73
CA ILE A 139 -2.89 1.01 -15.19
C ILE A 139 -2.12 2.23 -15.69
N HIS A 140 -1.34 2.87 -14.83
CA HIS A 140 -0.40 3.91 -15.21
C HIS A 140 1.01 3.41 -14.98
N ALA A 141 1.86 3.48 -16.01
CA ALA A 141 3.23 3.01 -15.98
C ALA A 141 4.19 4.14 -16.37
N GLU A 142 5.20 4.39 -15.54
CA GLU A 142 6.17 5.47 -15.73
C GLU A 142 7.59 4.93 -15.75
N GLY A 143 8.47 5.57 -16.53
CA GLY A 143 9.89 5.27 -16.60
C GLY A 143 10.26 4.04 -17.44
N PHE A 144 9.30 3.37 -18.06
CA PHE A 144 9.54 2.26 -18.98
C PHE A 144 9.77 2.78 -20.40
N LYS A 145 10.85 2.34 -21.03
CA LYS A 145 11.24 2.82 -22.36
C LYS A 145 10.20 2.54 -23.46
N ASP A 146 9.58 1.37 -23.37
CA ASP A 146 8.71 0.88 -24.46
C ASP A 146 7.22 0.84 -24.06
N VAL A 147 6.86 1.46 -22.94
CA VAL A 147 5.49 1.52 -22.43
C VAL A 147 5.00 2.95 -22.49
N SER A 148 3.75 3.16 -22.93
CA SER A 148 3.12 4.47 -22.88
C SER A 148 2.88 4.92 -21.44
N GLU A 149 3.19 6.19 -21.14
CA GLU A 149 2.87 6.81 -19.85
C GLU A 149 1.39 7.23 -19.72
N GLU A 150 0.60 7.10 -20.81
CA GLU A 150 -0.84 7.33 -20.72
C GLU A 150 -1.54 6.17 -19.99
N PRO A 151 -2.53 6.46 -19.11
CA PRO A 151 -3.27 5.42 -18.42
C PRO A 151 -3.94 4.46 -19.39
N MET A 152 -3.59 3.18 -19.32
CA MET A 152 -4.02 2.10 -20.21
C MET A 152 -5.00 1.13 -19.53
N PRO A 153 -5.81 0.39 -20.29
CA PRO A 153 -6.65 -0.66 -19.73
C PRO A 153 -5.82 -1.82 -19.15
N THR A 154 -6.41 -2.62 -18.28
CA THR A 154 -5.77 -3.84 -17.74
C THR A 154 -5.45 -4.87 -18.83
N LEU A 155 -6.24 -4.90 -19.89
CA LEU A 155 -5.88 -5.62 -21.12
C LEU A 155 -5.10 -4.67 -22.05
N ASN A 156 -3.78 -4.77 -22.05
CA ASN A 156 -2.88 -3.89 -22.79
C ASN A 156 -1.79 -4.68 -23.53
N PRO A 157 -1.12 -4.10 -24.54
CA PRO A 157 -0.12 -4.79 -25.35
C PRO A 157 1.18 -5.09 -24.61
N TYR A 158 1.39 -4.50 -23.43
CA TYR A 158 2.61 -4.65 -22.64
C TYR A 158 2.52 -5.81 -21.65
N SER A 159 1.35 -6.46 -21.54
CA SER A 159 1.07 -7.55 -20.59
C SER A 159 1.28 -7.15 -19.11
N ILE A 160 1.24 -5.87 -18.79
CA ILE A 160 1.15 -5.42 -17.39
C ILE A 160 -0.28 -5.68 -16.93
N GLN A 161 -0.45 -6.39 -15.82
CA GLN A 161 -1.76 -6.79 -15.32
C GLN A 161 -2.00 -6.25 -13.92
N GLY A 162 -3.25 -5.97 -13.61
CA GLY A 162 -3.68 -5.57 -12.27
C GLY A 162 -5.10 -6.02 -12.02
N ALA A 163 -5.37 -6.51 -10.82
CA ALA A 163 -6.70 -6.90 -10.38
C ALA A 163 -6.91 -6.54 -8.91
N VAL A 164 -8.15 -6.20 -8.56
CA VAL A 164 -8.59 -6.00 -7.18
C VAL A 164 -9.83 -6.82 -6.94
N GLY A 165 -9.84 -7.58 -5.85
CA GLY A 165 -10.99 -8.36 -5.42
C GLY A 165 -11.25 -8.22 -3.93
N TYR A 166 -12.46 -8.53 -3.51
CA TYR A 166 -12.85 -8.54 -2.10
C TYR A 166 -13.35 -9.92 -1.71
N ASP A 167 -12.66 -10.54 -0.78
CA ASP A 167 -13.10 -11.81 -0.19
C ASP A 167 -14.11 -11.55 0.92
N GLN A 168 -15.39 -11.76 0.61
CA GLN A 168 -16.48 -11.54 1.57
C GLN A 168 -16.42 -12.48 2.77
N ALA A 169 -15.88 -13.68 2.61
CA ALA A 169 -15.80 -14.67 3.69
C ALA A 169 -14.76 -14.27 4.74
N THR A 170 -13.63 -13.72 4.30
CA THR A 170 -12.52 -13.33 5.17
C THR A 170 -12.47 -11.83 5.45
N GLY A 171 -13.16 -11.00 4.67
CA GLY A 171 -13.16 -9.54 4.78
C GLY A 171 -11.87 -8.89 4.28
N TYR A 172 -11.04 -9.60 3.49
CA TYR A 172 -9.86 -9.01 2.88
C TYR A 172 -10.16 -8.36 1.53
N LEU A 173 -9.62 -7.17 1.33
CA LEU A 173 -9.33 -6.68 -0.02
C LEU A 173 -8.02 -7.32 -0.47
N VAL A 174 -8.03 -7.85 -1.69
CA VAL A 174 -6.87 -8.43 -2.38
C VAL A 174 -6.53 -7.54 -3.55
N TYR A 175 -5.28 -7.15 -3.64
CA TYR A 175 -4.68 -6.47 -4.77
C TYR A 175 -3.62 -7.38 -5.39
N GLU A 176 -3.63 -7.48 -6.71
CA GLU A 176 -2.65 -8.24 -7.46
C GLU A 176 -2.15 -7.44 -8.65
N GLU A 177 -0.86 -7.54 -8.90
CA GLU A 177 -0.18 -6.92 -10.02
C GLU A 177 0.90 -7.84 -10.58
N ALA A 178 1.03 -7.88 -11.92
CA ALA A 178 2.10 -8.57 -12.61
C ALA A 178 2.76 -7.64 -13.63
N ILE A 179 4.09 -7.57 -13.60
CA ILE A 179 4.89 -6.73 -14.49
C ILE A 179 5.91 -7.64 -15.19
N PRO A 180 5.90 -7.72 -16.54
CA PRO A 180 6.88 -8.50 -17.27
C PRO A 180 8.32 -8.04 -16.99
N LEU A 181 9.19 -8.97 -16.59
CA LEU A 181 10.60 -8.68 -16.27
C LEU A 181 11.36 -8.09 -17.46
N ALA A 182 10.95 -8.45 -18.69
CA ALA A 182 11.53 -7.92 -19.92
C ALA A 182 11.43 -6.40 -20.04
N LEU A 183 10.37 -5.78 -19.47
CA LEU A 183 10.15 -4.34 -19.54
C LEU A 183 11.17 -3.53 -18.73
N PHE A 184 11.83 -4.14 -17.76
CA PHE A 184 12.87 -3.46 -16.99
C PHE A 184 14.18 -3.31 -17.73
N HIS A 185 14.39 -3.97 -18.87
CA HIS A 185 15.63 -3.99 -19.65
C HIS A 185 16.87 -4.21 -18.78
N ALA A 186 16.74 -5.04 -17.75
CA ALA A 186 17.73 -5.14 -16.68
C ALA A 186 18.97 -5.92 -17.10
N GLY A 187 18.92 -6.79 -18.11
CA GLY A 187 20.06 -7.57 -18.59
C GLY A 187 20.78 -8.28 -17.44
N ASP A 188 22.08 -8.02 -17.28
CA ASP A 188 22.91 -8.59 -16.22
C ASP A 188 22.51 -8.15 -14.80
N LEU A 189 21.62 -7.17 -14.66
CA LEU A 189 21.14 -6.72 -13.35
C LEU A 189 20.13 -7.69 -12.72
N LEU A 190 19.61 -8.66 -13.47
CA LEU A 190 18.70 -9.69 -12.93
C LEU A 190 19.31 -10.49 -11.77
N THR A 191 20.62 -10.62 -11.73
CA THR A 191 21.35 -11.32 -10.65
C THR A 191 21.74 -10.41 -9.48
N LYS A 192 21.44 -9.11 -9.56
CA LYS A 192 21.83 -8.10 -8.57
C LYS A 192 20.68 -7.77 -7.62
N GLU A 193 21.02 -7.03 -6.57
CA GLU A 193 20.07 -6.48 -5.64
C GLU A 193 19.31 -5.31 -6.28
N TRP A 194 17.97 -5.41 -6.27
CA TRP A 194 17.06 -4.35 -6.66
C TRP A 194 16.47 -3.69 -5.42
N ALA A 195 15.91 -2.50 -5.58
CA ALA A 195 15.09 -1.87 -4.57
C ALA A 195 13.63 -1.77 -5.04
N PHE A 196 12.70 -1.83 -4.10
CA PHE A 196 11.29 -1.60 -4.34
C PHE A 196 10.72 -0.58 -3.35
N ASN A 197 9.67 0.11 -3.76
CA ASN A 197 8.80 0.88 -2.90
C ASN A 197 7.37 0.45 -3.15
N ILE A 198 6.63 0.16 -2.09
CA ILE A 198 5.18 -0.02 -2.14
C ILE A 198 4.57 1.20 -1.48
N LYS A 199 3.73 1.91 -2.24
CA LYS A 199 3.06 3.12 -1.79
C LYS A 199 1.55 2.99 -1.98
N LEU A 200 0.81 3.02 -0.88
CA LEU A 200 -0.63 3.24 -0.90
C LEU A 200 -0.85 4.74 -1.08
N ASN A 201 -1.37 5.15 -2.22
CA ASN A 201 -1.46 6.55 -2.57
C ASN A 201 -2.50 7.28 -1.72
N ALA A 202 -2.23 8.55 -1.43
CA ALA A 202 -3.21 9.43 -0.80
C ALA A 202 -4.29 9.84 -1.79
N VAL A 203 -5.49 10.03 -1.30
CA VAL A 203 -6.57 10.60 -2.10
C VAL A 203 -6.42 12.12 -2.07
N GLU A 204 -6.00 12.71 -3.20
CA GLU A 204 -5.87 14.16 -3.30
C GLU A 204 -7.23 14.86 -3.19
N GLY A 205 -7.31 15.95 -2.40
CA GLY A 205 -8.43 16.90 -2.49
C GLY A 205 -9.35 17.02 -1.28
N ARG A 206 -9.00 16.46 -0.11
CA ARG A 206 -9.67 16.84 1.14
C ARG A 206 -8.66 17.40 2.16
N GLU A 207 -8.32 18.68 2.03
CA GLU A 207 -8.20 19.45 3.27
C GLU A 207 -9.57 19.35 3.95
N SER A 208 -9.63 18.63 5.06
CA SER A 208 -10.82 18.61 5.91
C SER A 208 -10.99 20.02 6.49
N LYS A 209 -11.57 20.92 5.71
CA LYS A 209 -12.17 22.15 6.24
C LYS A 209 -13.43 21.77 7.02
N PHE A 210 -13.28 20.92 8.03
CA PHE A 210 -14.16 20.97 9.18
C PHE A 210 -13.64 22.10 10.08
N GLU A 211 -13.92 23.34 9.68
CA GLU A 211 -14.10 24.39 10.66
C GLU A 211 -15.17 23.86 11.64
N THR A 212 -14.72 23.38 12.79
CA THR A 212 -15.58 23.25 13.97
C THR A 212 -16.03 24.66 14.27
N LYS A 213 -17.12 25.09 13.65
CA LYS A 213 -17.88 26.24 14.09
C LYS A 213 -18.35 25.85 15.49
N ARG A 214 -17.54 26.24 16.49
CA ARG A 214 -17.95 26.29 17.88
C ARG A 214 -19.18 27.16 17.87
N VAL A 215 -20.36 26.55 17.93
CA VAL A 215 -21.61 27.28 18.15
C VAL A 215 -21.47 27.82 19.57
N GLU A 216 -21.01 29.06 19.68
CA GLU A 216 -21.16 29.85 20.90
C GLU A 216 -22.67 30.06 21.07
N THR A 217 -23.28 29.19 21.84
CA THR A 217 -24.62 29.44 22.38
C THR A 217 -24.50 30.58 23.35
N SER A 218 -24.70 31.78 22.82
CA SER A 218 -24.97 32.99 23.59
C SER A 218 -26.13 32.68 24.54
N GLY A 219 -25.82 32.70 25.82
CA GLY A 219 -26.77 32.40 26.86
C GLY A 219 -28.02 33.30 26.83
N LYS A 220 -29.16 32.69 26.68
CA LYS A 220 -30.40 33.19 27.27
C LYS A 220 -31.10 32.00 27.94
N SER A 221 -31.22 32.21 29.22
CA SER A 221 -31.93 31.46 30.23
C SER A 221 -33.14 30.67 29.68
N ALA A 222 -33.10 29.34 29.70
CA ALA A 222 -34.25 28.45 29.58
C ALA A 222 -34.32 27.60 30.84
N LYS A 223 -35.55 27.51 31.40
CA LYS A 223 -35.93 26.87 32.64
C LYS A 223 -35.48 25.42 32.75
N PRO A 224 -35.12 24.91 33.94
CA PRO A 224 -34.68 23.53 34.12
C PRO A 224 -35.87 22.58 34.09
N GLY A 225 -35.87 21.68 33.17
CA GLY A 225 -36.81 20.57 33.08
C GLY A 225 -37.07 20.15 31.64
N LEU A 226 -36.41 19.10 31.17
CA LEU A 226 -36.63 18.34 29.93
C LEU A 226 -35.47 18.31 28.90
N VAL A 227 -34.24 18.42 29.32
CA VAL A 227 -33.10 18.37 28.38
C VAL A 227 -32.15 17.15 28.60
N GLY A 228 -32.44 16.27 29.57
CA GLY A 228 -31.51 15.23 29.96
C GLY A 228 -31.36 14.03 29.00
N GLU A 229 -32.41 13.62 28.34
CA GLU A 229 -32.43 12.33 27.62
C GLU A 229 -32.12 12.42 26.11
N SER A 230 -32.45 13.51 25.48
CA SER A 230 -32.15 13.69 24.04
C SER A 230 -30.68 14.06 23.77
N VAL A 231 -30.04 14.77 24.72
CA VAL A 231 -28.61 15.12 24.62
C VAL A 231 -27.72 13.90 24.86
N LYS A 232 -28.12 13.02 25.81
CA LYS A 232 -27.40 11.76 26.04
C LYS A 232 -27.45 10.82 24.82
N ARG A 233 -28.62 10.66 24.21
CA ARG A 233 -28.78 9.85 23.00
C ARG A 233 -27.97 10.37 21.81
N ASN A 234 -27.81 11.67 21.67
CA ASN A 234 -26.96 12.24 20.61
C ASN A 234 -25.46 12.11 20.90
N MET A 235 -25.03 12.08 22.16
CA MET A 235 -23.61 11.84 22.50
C MET A 235 -23.22 10.38 22.31
N ASP A 236 -24.11 9.43 22.66
CA ASP A 236 -23.87 8.00 22.41
C ASP A 236 -23.88 7.66 20.90
N ALA A 237 -24.61 8.44 20.09
CA ALA A 237 -24.60 8.32 18.63
C ALA A 237 -23.34 8.93 17.98
N LEU A 238 -22.68 9.88 18.63
CA LEU A 238 -21.39 10.45 18.17
C LEU A 238 -20.21 9.51 18.45
N ASP A 239 -20.28 8.69 19.50
CA ASP A 239 -19.25 7.69 19.80
C ASP A 239 -19.31 6.47 18.86
N THR A 240 -20.42 6.29 18.14
CA THR A 240 -20.59 5.26 17.10
C THR A 240 -20.50 5.80 15.67
N ALA A 241 -20.22 7.09 15.50
CA ALA A 241 -19.94 7.63 14.17
C ALA A 241 -18.66 6.97 13.62
N PRO A 242 -18.67 6.47 12.38
CA PRO A 242 -17.45 5.92 11.78
C PRO A 242 -16.38 7.00 11.85
N GLN A 243 -15.25 6.68 12.47
CA GLN A 243 -14.12 7.58 12.52
C GLN A 243 -13.76 7.97 11.09
N LEU A 244 -13.73 9.27 10.82
CA LEU A 244 -13.28 9.79 9.54
C LEU A 244 -11.83 9.35 9.35
N VAL A 245 -11.64 8.43 8.42
CA VAL A 245 -10.34 7.91 8.05
C VAL A 245 -9.57 9.04 7.37
N ASP A 246 -8.41 9.38 7.88
CA ASP A 246 -7.52 10.33 7.24
C ASP A 246 -6.86 9.66 6.02
N LEU A 247 -7.34 9.99 4.83
CA LEU A 247 -6.82 9.48 3.55
C LEU A 247 -5.80 10.42 2.92
N THR A 248 -5.42 11.48 3.62
CA THR A 248 -4.53 12.53 3.07
C THR A 248 -3.05 12.14 3.15
N GLU A 249 -2.70 11.15 3.96
CA GLU A 249 -1.33 10.67 4.06
C GLU A 249 -1.12 9.39 3.25
N ALA A 250 -0.18 9.45 2.32
CA ALA A 250 0.29 8.26 1.64
C ALA A 250 1.10 7.39 2.61
N VAL A 251 0.87 6.09 2.56
CA VAL A 251 1.64 5.10 3.32
C VAL A 251 2.66 4.47 2.39
N ASP A 252 3.95 4.63 2.66
CA ASP A 252 4.99 4.05 1.83
C ASP A 252 6.14 3.44 2.61
N PHE A 253 6.80 2.47 2.00
CA PHE A 253 8.03 1.88 2.52
C PHE A 253 8.92 1.34 1.41
N TRP A 254 10.22 1.36 1.67
CA TRP A 254 11.26 0.85 0.79
C TRP A 254 11.86 -0.44 1.32
N GLY A 255 12.07 -1.38 0.41
CA GLY A 255 12.84 -2.59 0.66
C GLY A 255 13.88 -2.86 -0.42
N LYS A 256 14.66 -3.93 -0.24
CA LYS A 256 15.60 -4.44 -1.22
C LYS A 256 15.42 -5.94 -1.40
N PHE A 257 15.62 -6.42 -2.61
CA PHE A 257 15.46 -7.82 -2.93
C PHE A 257 16.41 -8.30 -4.03
N THR A 258 16.59 -9.60 -4.09
CA THR A 258 17.11 -10.32 -5.26
C THR A 258 16.01 -11.19 -5.83
N LEU A 259 15.95 -11.31 -7.14
CA LEU A 259 15.00 -12.19 -7.82
C LEU A 259 15.26 -13.65 -7.41
N ALA A 260 14.17 -14.43 -7.25
CA ALA A 260 14.28 -15.87 -7.13
C ALA A 260 14.93 -16.43 -8.39
N LYS A 261 15.80 -17.43 -8.21
CA LYS A 261 16.35 -18.16 -9.34
C LYS A 261 15.23 -18.90 -10.05
N ALA A 262 15.13 -18.72 -11.37
CA ALA A 262 14.19 -19.48 -12.17
C ALA A 262 14.43 -20.98 -11.95
N GLN A 263 13.39 -21.70 -11.57
CA GLN A 263 13.39 -23.16 -11.52
C GLN A 263 13.10 -23.72 -12.91
#